data_f2c016ce3ad396e03e6eeb2b589fb309
#
_entry.id   f2c016ce3ad396e03e6eeb2b589fb309
#
_cell.length_a   1.000
_cell.length_b   1.000
_cell.length_c   1.000
_cell.angle_alpha   90.00
_cell.angle_beta   90.00
_cell.angle_gamma   90.00
#
_symmetry.space_group_name_H-M   'P 1'
#
loop_
_entity.id
_entity.type
_entity.pdbx_description
1 polymer ?
#
loop_
_entity_poly.entity_id
_entity_poly.type
_entity_poly.pdbx_seq_one_letter_code
_entity_poly.pdbx_strand_id
1 'polypeptide(L)'
;MILSVIALAILTSCNSPKTETQAIEIVKGTAYFGDSVKNDPVIELASIQTEMKGERKRDMKIKGVVKEVCQEKGCWMTMTLDNGDEMRVTFKDYKIFVPKDLGGKVVVLDGFAYTDTTSIEKLRHYAKDAGKTEAEIATITSPKQQLAFEAKGVVVMN
;
A
#
# COMPACT_ATOMS: atom_id res chain seq x y z
N MET A 1 -29.81 64.09 -44.60
CA MET A 1 -29.24 62.73 -44.68
C MET A 1 -28.12 62.62 -43.58
N ILE A 2 -28.51 62.01 -42.49
CA ILE A 2 -27.58 61.87 -41.32
C ILE A 2 -27.12 60.41 -41.26
N LEU A 3 -25.87 60.14 -41.57
CA LEU A 3 -25.27 58.80 -41.40
C LEU A 3 -24.87 58.62 -39.93
N SER A 4 -25.55 57.70 -39.26
CA SER A 4 -25.23 57.27 -37.92
C SER A 4 -24.22 56.13 -38.00
N VAL A 5 -22.98 56.37 -37.54
CA VAL A 5 -21.92 55.32 -37.41
C VAL A 5 -22.09 54.64 -36.07
N ILE A 6 -22.54 53.38 -36.08
CA ILE A 6 -22.59 52.55 -34.88
C ILE A 6 -21.19 51.90 -34.68
N ALA A 7 -20.49 52.33 -33.64
CA ALA A 7 -19.25 51.70 -33.22
C ALA A 7 -19.55 50.46 -32.40
N LEU A 8 -19.22 49.28 -32.94
CA LEU A 8 -19.34 47.99 -32.28
C LEU A 8 -18.08 47.76 -31.39
N ALA A 9 -18.23 47.90 -30.08
CA ALA A 9 -17.17 47.61 -29.13
C ALA A 9 -17.09 46.11 -28.89
N ILE A 10 -16.04 45.45 -29.39
CA ILE A 10 -15.73 44.03 -29.13
C ILE A 10 -15.03 43.93 -27.79
N LEU A 11 -15.74 43.47 -26.75
CA LEU A 11 -15.21 43.12 -25.48
C LEU A 11 -14.50 41.74 -25.60
N THR A 12 -13.19 41.73 -25.78
CA THR A 12 -12.38 40.55 -25.68
C THR A 12 -12.26 40.15 -24.19
N SER A 13 -13.09 39.20 -23.79
CA SER A 13 -12.97 38.54 -22.47
C SER A 13 -11.73 37.69 -22.46
N CYS A 14 -10.68 38.14 -21.76
CA CYS A 14 -9.51 37.32 -21.42
C CYS A 14 -9.93 36.25 -20.43
N ASN A 15 -10.20 35.05 -20.94
CA ASN A 15 -10.43 33.86 -20.12
C ASN A 15 -9.04 33.31 -19.71
N SER A 16 -8.50 33.80 -18.59
CA SER A 16 -7.31 33.20 -17.97
C SER A 16 -7.68 31.79 -17.49
N PRO A 17 -6.89 30.74 -17.85
CA PRO A 17 -7.12 29.43 -17.27
C PRO A 17 -6.87 29.51 -15.77
N LYS A 18 -7.91 29.41 -14.96
CA LYS A 18 -7.79 29.14 -13.54
C LYS A 18 -7.12 27.77 -13.42
N THR A 19 -5.85 27.76 -13.07
CA THR A 19 -5.20 26.57 -12.54
C THR A 19 -5.89 26.26 -11.22
N GLU A 20 -6.92 25.43 -11.26
CA GLU A 20 -7.45 24.81 -10.07
C GLU A 20 -6.31 23.98 -9.48
N THR A 21 -5.70 24.51 -8.44
CA THR A 21 -4.88 23.72 -7.53
C THR A 21 -5.86 22.74 -6.87
N GLN A 22 -5.99 21.55 -7.45
CA GLN A 22 -6.76 20.47 -6.82
C GLN A 22 -6.17 20.26 -5.44
N ALA A 23 -6.94 20.61 -4.40
CA ALA A 23 -6.56 20.33 -3.04
C ALA A 23 -6.34 18.82 -2.93
N ILE A 24 -5.11 18.41 -2.57
CA ILE A 24 -4.77 17.01 -2.39
C ILE A 24 -5.56 16.50 -1.21
N GLU A 25 -6.66 15.79 -1.45
CA GLU A 25 -7.41 15.14 -0.39
C GLU A 25 -6.56 14.05 0.24
N ILE A 26 -6.58 14.00 1.58
CA ILE A 26 -5.96 12.96 2.39
C ILE A 26 -7.02 11.91 2.70
N VAL A 27 -6.65 10.63 2.67
CA VAL A 27 -7.53 9.54 3.10
C VAL A 27 -7.97 9.80 4.54
N LYS A 28 -9.29 9.84 4.78
CA LYS A 28 -9.87 10.08 6.11
C LYS A 28 -10.00 8.78 6.89
N GLY A 29 -9.53 8.77 8.11
CA GLY A 29 -9.61 7.64 9.03
C GLY A 29 -9.54 8.08 10.49
N THR A 30 -9.49 7.13 11.43
CA THR A 30 -9.45 7.38 12.88
C THR A 30 -8.04 7.58 13.42
N ALA A 31 -7.03 7.00 12.79
CA ALA A 31 -5.64 7.16 13.22
C ALA A 31 -4.70 7.13 12.01
N TYR A 32 -3.56 7.83 12.13
CA TYR A 32 -2.58 8.04 11.08
C TYR A 32 -1.18 7.76 11.62
N PHE A 33 -0.37 7.02 10.85
CA PHE A 33 1.01 6.69 11.21
C PHE A 33 1.93 6.87 10.00
N GLY A 34 3.09 7.46 10.20
CA GLY A 34 4.06 7.75 9.15
C GLY A 34 3.65 8.93 8.25
N ASP A 35 3.93 8.81 6.96
CA ASP A 35 3.67 9.85 5.97
C ASP A 35 2.15 9.99 5.70
N SER A 36 1.72 11.19 5.27
CA SER A 36 0.32 11.42 4.88
C SER A 36 -0.06 10.59 3.67
N VAL A 37 -1.17 9.87 3.77
CA VAL A 37 -1.74 9.06 2.68
C VAL A 37 -2.73 9.91 1.88
N LYS A 38 -2.41 10.20 0.63
CA LYS A 38 -3.26 10.98 -0.27
C LYS A 38 -4.43 10.14 -0.77
N ASN A 39 -5.58 10.80 -1.01
CA ASN A 39 -6.78 10.16 -1.55
C ASN A 39 -6.72 10.08 -3.09
N ASP A 40 -5.70 9.42 -3.62
CA ASP A 40 -5.59 9.01 -5.02
C ASP A 40 -5.85 7.50 -5.13
N PRO A 41 -5.81 6.89 -6.30
CA PRO A 41 -6.28 5.51 -6.48
C PRO A 41 -5.77 4.56 -5.40
N VAL A 42 -6.70 3.99 -4.64
CA VAL A 42 -6.45 2.95 -3.63
C VAL A 42 -6.91 1.62 -4.21
N ILE A 43 -6.03 0.63 -4.17
CA ILE A 43 -6.27 -0.72 -4.68
C ILE A 43 -6.81 -1.57 -3.52
N GLU A 44 -7.88 -2.32 -3.73
CA GLU A 44 -8.29 -3.33 -2.75
C GLU A 44 -7.24 -4.44 -2.69
N LEU A 45 -6.92 -4.91 -1.49
CA LEU A 45 -5.90 -5.95 -1.27
C LEU A 45 -6.13 -7.20 -2.15
N ALA A 46 -7.39 -7.56 -2.37
CA ALA A 46 -7.81 -8.65 -3.24
C ALA A 46 -7.24 -8.58 -4.66
N SER A 47 -7.01 -7.38 -5.17
CA SER A 47 -6.50 -7.15 -6.53
C SER A 47 -4.97 -7.00 -6.60
N ILE A 48 -4.26 -7.03 -5.48
CA ILE A 48 -2.84 -6.68 -5.43
C ILE A 48 -1.96 -7.55 -6.36
N GLN A 49 -2.23 -8.83 -6.45
CA GLN A 49 -1.47 -9.76 -7.31
C GLN A 49 -1.63 -9.42 -8.78
N THR A 50 -2.86 -9.10 -9.21
CA THR A 50 -3.15 -8.66 -10.58
C THR A 50 -2.52 -7.31 -10.88
N GLU A 51 -2.55 -6.39 -9.92
CA GLU A 51 -1.97 -5.06 -10.05
C GLU A 51 -0.45 -5.05 -10.06
N MET A 52 0.20 -6.07 -9.53
CA MET A 52 1.66 -6.25 -9.68
C MET A 52 2.09 -6.45 -11.14
N LYS A 53 1.21 -6.91 -12.03
CA LYS A 53 1.45 -7.08 -13.49
C LYS A 53 2.76 -7.81 -13.82
N GLY A 54 3.21 -8.71 -12.94
CA GLY A 54 4.48 -9.42 -13.07
C GLY A 54 5.71 -8.60 -12.66
N GLU A 55 5.55 -7.38 -12.20
CA GLU A 55 6.65 -6.56 -11.67
C GLU A 55 7.15 -7.11 -10.34
N ARG A 56 8.44 -7.02 -10.10
CA ARG A 56 9.03 -7.45 -8.82
C ARG A 56 8.86 -6.43 -7.69
N LYS A 57 8.60 -5.17 -8.04
CA LYS A 57 8.36 -4.06 -7.12
C LYS A 57 7.48 -3.02 -7.79
N ARG A 58 6.47 -2.52 -7.07
CA ARG A 58 5.57 -1.49 -7.57
C ARG A 58 5.05 -0.60 -6.45
N ASP A 59 5.15 0.71 -6.64
CA ASP A 59 4.54 1.69 -5.75
C ASP A 59 3.02 1.64 -5.89
N MET A 60 2.31 1.58 -4.77
CA MET A 60 0.85 1.54 -4.76
C MET A 60 0.29 1.89 -3.39
N LYS A 61 -1.01 2.20 -3.38
CA LYS A 61 -1.80 2.27 -2.16
C LYS A 61 -2.77 1.12 -2.12
N ILE A 62 -2.83 0.45 -0.98
CA ILE A 62 -3.71 -0.70 -0.79
C ILE A 62 -4.62 -0.51 0.40
N LYS A 63 -5.82 -1.05 0.31
CA LYS A 63 -6.79 -1.13 1.40
C LYS A 63 -7.11 -2.57 1.70
N GLY A 64 -7.13 -2.92 2.97
CA GLY A 64 -7.44 -4.29 3.38
C GLY A 64 -7.57 -4.42 4.88
N VAL A 65 -7.85 -5.66 5.32
CA VAL A 65 -8.02 -6.01 6.73
C VAL A 65 -6.69 -6.52 7.29
N VAL A 66 -6.29 -5.98 8.44
CA VAL A 66 -5.13 -6.48 9.18
C VAL A 66 -5.46 -7.84 9.78
N LYS A 67 -4.60 -8.84 9.57
CA LYS A 67 -4.73 -10.16 10.22
C LYS A 67 -4.08 -10.13 11.60
N GLU A 68 -2.81 -9.84 11.67
CA GLU A 68 -2.00 -9.84 12.89
C GLU A 68 -1.06 -8.64 12.94
N VAL A 69 -0.65 -8.28 14.14
CA VAL A 69 0.34 -7.22 14.41
C VAL A 69 1.41 -7.75 15.34
N CYS A 70 2.63 -7.30 15.15
CA CYS A 70 3.74 -7.58 16.08
C CYS A 70 3.40 -7.19 17.51
N GLN A 71 3.32 -8.17 18.41
CA GLN A 71 2.94 -7.96 19.80
C GLN A 71 4.05 -7.36 20.66
N GLU A 72 5.29 -7.32 20.18
CA GLU A 72 6.39 -6.65 20.87
C GLU A 72 6.27 -5.12 20.76
N LYS A 73 6.24 -4.60 19.52
CA LYS A 73 6.33 -3.15 19.26
C LYS A 73 5.36 -2.62 18.22
N GLY A 74 4.57 -3.47 17.54
CA GLY A 74 3.78 -3.04 16.39
C GLY A 74 4.63 -2.65 15.16
N CYS A 75 5.80 -3.26 14.99
CA CYS A 75 6.77 -2.90 13.95
C CYS A 75 6.57 -3.65 12.61
N TRP A 76 5.61 -4.53 12.54
CA TRP A 76 5.12 -5.19 11.34
C TRP A 76 3.68 -5.65 11.55
N MET A 77 2.99 -5.96 10.47
CA MET A 77 1.69 -6.63 10.48
C MET A 77 1.58 -7.61 9.32
N THR A 78 0.55 -8.44 9.33
CA THR A 78 0.20 -9.32 8.22
C THR A 78 -1.22 -9.06 7.71
N MET A 79 -1.44 -9.35 6.44
CA MET A 79 -2.73 -9.29 5.78
C MET A 79 -2.92 -10.56 4.96
N THR A 80 -4.14 -11.08 4.85
CA THR A 80 -4.43 -12.30 4.07
C THR A 80 -4.77 -11.93 2.64
N LEU A 81 -4.07 -12.55 1.68
CA LEU A 81 -4.35 -12.42 0.25
C LEU A 81 -5.50 -13.33 -0.18
N ASP A 82 -6.09 -13.08 -1.34
CA ASP A 82 -7.20 -13.88 -1.89
C ASP A 82 -6.89 -15.36 -2.08
N ASN A 83 -5.61 -15.69 -2.38
CA ASN A 83 -5.14 -17.05 -2.50
C ASN A 83 -4.91 -17.76 -1.14
N GLY A 84 -5.19 -17.09 -0.03
CA GLY A 84 -4.97 -17.57 1.33
C GLY A 84 -3.55 -17.39 1.87
N ASP A 85 -2.61 -16.91 1.06
CA ASP A 85 -1.26 -16.59 1.53
C ASP A 85 -1.28 -15.37 2.46
N GLU A 86 -0.26 -15.27 3.30
CA GLU A 86 -0.04 -14.10 4.13
C GLU A 86 0.96 -13.15 3.47
N MET A 87 0.56 -11.90 3.35
CA MET A 87 1.44 -10.81 2.97
C MET A 87 1.97 -10.12 4.23
N ARG A 88 3.28 -10.09 4.39
CA ARG A 88 3.93 -9.33 5.46
C ARG A 88 4.03 -7.87 5.07
N VAL A 89 3.64 -7.00 5.99
CA VAL A 89 3.79 -5.55 5.88
C VAL A 89 4.85 -5.10 6.88
N THR A 90 5.90 -4.50 6.39
CA THR A 90 6.93 -3.81 7.19
C THR A 90 6.77 -2.31 7.03
N PHE A 91 7.46 -1.55 7.86
CA PHE A 91 7.38 -0.10 7.83
C PHE A 91 8.73 0.51 7.46
N LYS A 92 8.68 1.58 6.68
CA LYS A 92 9.84 2.32 6.19
C LYS A 92 10.80 2.65 7.33
N ASP A 93 12.06 2.30 7.15
CA ASP A 93 13.17 2.57 8.07
C ASP A 93 12.93 2.08 9.52
N TYR A 94 11.98 1.17 9.74
CA TYR A 94 11.53 0.73 11.08
C TYR A 94 11.13 1.89 12.01
N LYS A 95 10.59 3.00 11.46
CA LYS A 95 10.24 4.21 12.21
C LYS A 95 8.76 4.32 12.55
N ILE A 96 7.91 3.50 11.96
CA ILE A 96 6.46 3.48 12.22
C ILE A 96 6.16 2.31 13.13
N PHE A 97 5.36 2.58 14.16
CA PHE A 97 4.82 1.57 15.08
C PHE A 97 3.32 1.76 15.15
N VAL A 98 2.58 0.70 14.87
CA VAL A 98 1.12 0.72 14.90
C VAL A 98 0.61 0.08 16.20
N PRO A 99 -0.63 0.41 16.63
CA PRO A 99 -1.25 -0.25 17.76
C PRO A 99 -1.32 -1.77 17.58
N LYS A 100 -1.13 -2.51 18.67
CA LYS A 100 -1.08 -3.98 18.65
C LYS A 100 -2.46 -4.62 18.45
N ASP A 101 -3.53 -3.87 18.67
CA ASP A 101 -4.94 -4.25 18.58
C ASP A 101 -5.58 -3.94 17.22
N LEU A 102 -4.79 -3.76 16.17
CA LEU A 102 -5.32 -3.52 14.82
C LEU A 102 -5.83 -4.79 14.12
N GLY A 103 -5.67 -5.98 14.69
CA GLY A 103 -6.24 -7.20 14.12
C GLY A 103 -7.75 -7.05 13.85
N GLY A 104 -8.19 -7.37 12.64
CA GLY A 104 -9.56 -7.19 12.17
C GLY A 104 -9.93 -5.76 11.73
N LYS A 105 -9.08 -4.77 11.90
CA LYS A 105 -9.31 -3.40 11.44
C LYS A 105 -8.97 -3.24 9.97
N VAL A 106 -9.71 -2.36 9.30
CA VAL A 106 -9.42 -1.94 7.92
C VAL A 106 -8.37 -0.85 7.94
N VAL A 107 -7.35 -0.98 7.11
CA VAL A 107 -6.30 0.03 6.93
C VAL A 107 -6.11 0.39 5.47
N VAL A 108 -5.65 1.61 5.22
CA VAL A 108 -5.09 2.03 3.94
C VAL A 108 -3.59 2.24 4.14
N LEU A 109 -2.80 1.61 3.29
CA LEU A 109 -1.34 1.66 3.30
C LEU A 109 -0.84 2.38 2.06
N ASP A 110 0.08 3.32 2.22
CA ASP A 110 0.83 3.93 1.12
C ASP A 110 2.28 3.44 1.18
N GLY A 111 2.79 2.91 0.07
CA GLY A 111 4.14 2.36 0.01
C GLY A 111 4.39 1.62 -1.28
N PHE A 112 5.05 0.48 -1.20
CA PHE A 112 5.26 -0.39 -2.35
C PHE A 112 5.09 -1.87 -2.01
N ALA A 113 4.48 -2.61 -2.93
CA ALA A 113 4.49 -4.07 -2.92
C ALA A 113 5.76 -4.58 -3.60
N TYR A 114 6.28 -5.71 -3.13
CA TYR A 114 7.44 -6.37 -3.74
C TYR A 114 7.41 -7.88 -3.53
N THR A 115 8.09 -8.59 -4.44
CA THR A 115 8.29 -10.03 -4.28
C THR A 115 9.51 -10.27 -3.41
N ASP A 116 9.28 -10.74 -2.19
CA ASP A 116 10.33 -11.24 -1.30
C ASP A 116 10.65 -12.69 -1.64
N THR A 117 11.93 -13.03 -1.67
CA THR A 117 12.40 -14.38 -1.99
C THR A 117 13.20 -14.94 -0.83
N THR A 118 12.66 -15.95 -0.17
CA THR A 118 13.36 -16.69 0.86
C THR A 118 14.14 -17.85 0.23
N SER A 119 15.46 -17.86 0.40
CA SER A 119 16.33 -18.91 -0.16
C SER A 119 16.03 -20.29 0.45
N ILE A 120 16.39 -21.36 -0.27
CA ILE A 120 16.25 -22.75 0.21
C ILE A 120 16.97 -22.93 1.55
N GLU A 121 18.18 -22.40 1.68
CA GLU A 121 18.97 -22.47 2.89
C GLU A 121 18.23 -21.87 4.10
N LYS A 122 17.68 -20.66 3.93
CA LYS A 122 16.94 -19.97 4.97
C LYS A 122 15.63 -20.70 5.32
N LEU A 123 14.93 -21.26 4.33
CA LEU A 123 13.73 -22.08 4.57
C LEU A 123 14.06 -23.34 5.37
N ARG A 124 15.15 -24.02 5.03
CA ARG A 124 15.63 -25.22 5.77
C ARG A 124 16.02 -24.88 7.20
N HIS A 125 16.69 -23.73 7.40
CA HIS A 125 17.02 -23.25 8.74
C HIS A 125 15.75 -23.02 9.58
N TYR A 126 14.74 -22.33 9.02
CA TYR A 126 13.45 -22.12 9.70
C TYR A 126 12.71 -23.44 10.01
N ALA A 127 12.74 -24.39 9.10
CA ALA A 127 12.13 -25.69 9.31
C ALA A 127 12.80 -26.47 10.45
N LYS A 128 14.14 -26.39 10.55
CA LYS A 128 14.90 -26.97 11.64
C LYS A 128 14.58 -26.30 12.99
N ASP A 129 14.51 -24.98 13.03
CA ASP A 129 14.14 -24.21 14.23
C ASP A 129 12.70 -24.53 14.69
N ALA A 130 11.82 -24.85 13.73
CA ALA A 130 10.45 -25.31 13.98
C ALA A 130 10.36 -26.80 14.40
N GLY A 131 11.49 -27.49 14.56
CA GLY A 131 11.53 -28.89 14.98
C GLY A 131 11.08 -29.88 13.91
N LYS A 132 11.15 -29.51 12.61
CA LYS A 132 10.85 -30.41 11.50
C LYS A 132 11.90 -31.51 11.40
N THR A 133 11.47 -32.70 10.94
CA THR A 133 12.37 -33.84 10.70
C THR A 133 13.30 -33.59 9.50
N GLU A 134 14.45 -34.25 9.46
CA GLU A 134 15.39 -34.17 8.33
C GLU A 134 14.72 -34.57 7.00
N ALA A 135 13.77 -35.54 7.02
CA ALA A 135 13.01 -35.92 5.83
C ALA A 135 12.13 -34.78 5.33
N GLU A 136 11.42 -34.05 6.20
CA GLU A 136 10.62 -32.86 5.84
C GLU A 136 11.52 -31.73 5.35
N ILE A 137 12.65 -31.49 5.99
CA ILE A 137 13.61 -30.46 5.57
C ILE A 137 14.17 -30.75 4.18
N ALA A 138 14.44 -32.01 3.86
CA ALA A 138 14.94 -32.42 2.55
C ALA A 138 13.92 -32.18 1.41
N THR A 139 12.62 -32.10 1.69
CA THR A 139 11.58 -31.77 0.69
C THR A 139 11.64 -30.30 0.22
N ILE A 140 12.35 -29.43 0.95
CA ILE A 140 12.50 -28.01 0.59
C ILE A 140 13.58 -27.92 -0.51
N THR A 141 13.12 -27.90 -1.76
CA THR A 141 14.00 -27.93 -2.95
C THR A 141 13.93 -26.67 -3.82
N SER A 142 13.02 -25.73 -3.51
CA SER A 142 12.89 -24.46 -4.23
C SER A 142 12.80 -23.28 -3.27
N PRO A 143 13.25 -22.07 -3.69
CA PRO A 143 13.03 -20.87 -2.90
C PRO A 143 11.55 -20.53 -2.83
N LYS A 144 11.11 -19.93 -1.72
CA LYS A 144 9.73 -19.45 -1.59
C LYS A 144 9.66 -17.99 -1.96
N GLN A 145 8.81 -17.66 -2.92
CA GLN A 145 8.46 -16.30 -3.25
C GLN A 145 7.15 -15.92 -2.56
N GLN A 146 7.13 -14.76 -1.93
CA GLN A 146 5.96 -14.23 -1.24
C GLN A 146 5.81 -12.76 -1.60
N LEU A 147 4.56 -12.32 -1.73
CA LEU A 147 4.27 -10.89 -1.82
C LEU A 147 4.46 -10.26 -0.44
N ALA A 148 5.14 -9.15 -0.41
CA ALA A 148 5.38 -8.34 0.78
C ALA A 148 5.09 -6.87 0.47
N PHE A 149 4.93 -6.06 1.52
CA PHE A 149 4.66 -4.63 1.38
C PHE A 149 5.53 -3.83 2.35
N GLU A 150 6.11 -2.73 1.89
CA GLU A 150 6.74 -1.75 2.77
C GLU A 150 5.89 -0.48 2.78
N ALA A 151 5.31 -0.17 3.93
CA ALA A 151 4.47 1.00 4.11
C ALA A 151 5.28 2.20 4.62
N LYS A 152 5.09 3.35 4.00
CA LYS A 152 5.58 4.66 4.46
C LYS A 152 4.50 5.47 5.18
N GLY A 153 3.22 5.13 4.94
CA GLY A 153 2.06 5.75 5.60
C GLY A 153 0.97 4.71 5.84
N VAL A 154 0.28 4.83 6.97
CA VAL A 154 -0.83 3.97 7.40
C VAL A 154 -1.99 4.83 7.87
N VAL A 155 -3.19 4.54 7.39
CA VAL A 155 -4.45 5.12 7.87
C VAL A 155 -5.35 4.00 8.37
N VAL A 156 -5.78 4.08 9.62
CA VAL A 156 -6.80 3.16 10.18
C VAL A 156 -8.18 3.72 9.83
N MET A 157 -9.00 2.89 9.22
CA MET A 157 -10.36 3.26 8.82
C MET A 157 -11.36 3.02 9.97
N ASN A 158 -12.51 3.67 9.88
CA ASN A 158 -13.63 3.46 10.81
C ASN A 158 -14.32 2.12 10.54
#